data_acb49778b1917c4707dc191d283dccf9
#
_entry.id   acb49778b1917c4707dc191d283dccf9
#
_cell.length_a   1.000
_cell.length_b   1.000
_cell.length_c   1.000
_cell.angle_alpha   90.00
_cell.angle_beta   90.00
_cell.angle_gamma   90.00
#
_symmetry.space_group_name_H-M   'P 1'
#
loop_
_entity.id
_entity.type
_entity.pdbx_description
1 polymer ?
#
loop_
_entity_poly.entity_id
_entity_poly.type
_entity_poly.pdbx_seq_one_letter_code
_entity_poly.pdbx_strand_id
1 'polypeptide(L)'
;MPDEKFIQFVQEHADDDPGRLLLSAGRWPGIDVRRAARIIEARRKIRDKLPSWHAHPELDYPDSLPLEQCSSEATARYKQPFVPDGGRIADLTGGLGVDCWFLSRKAGEAHYCERNEALCETARHIFDILEDRPGFRIESHPGDGLQWLRQAPGHFDLIYLDPARRSRTAKRVYDISDCEPDLLAVKGDLLAKNNRVLAKISPMADIARTLVQFPEARELHVVATGGEVKELLLLLEAGDPGRTAPQIIVADDGRRFAFAPADEPAAEVRYADALGRYLFQPSKALRKAGAFRLLSARFGLAKLAPSTHLYTSDAPVEGFPGKTFEVEEVLGWSKDAQRQLQHRFERLEMTALNFPLDTEALRKRLGIAGGGSRHLLATTLYDKSKILIICKQ
;
A
#
# COMPACT_ATOMS: atom_id res chain seq x y z
N MET A 1 11.82 -9.78 29.79
CA MET A 1 12.51 -10.17 28.53
C MET A 1 12.58 -11.69 28.46
N PRO A 2 12.49 -12.30 27.28
CA PRO A 2 12.79 -13.73 27.14
C PRO A 2 14.25 -13.97 27.59
N ASP A 3 14.50 -15.08 28.27
CA ASP A 3 15.86 -15.46 28.63
C ASP A 3 16.65 -15.94 27.40
N GLU A 4 17.96 -15.95 27.50
CA GLU A 4 18.86 -16.29 26.39
C GLU A 4 18.58 -17.72 25.83
N LYS A 5 18.24 -18.67 26.70
CA LYS A 5 17.91 -20.04 26.30
C LYS A 5 16.61 -20.11 25.49
N PHE A 6 15.63 -19.28 25.85
CA PHE A 6 14.37 -19.18 25.12
C PHE A 6 14.59 -18.56 23.73
N ILE A 7 15.39 -17.49 23.65
CA ILE A 7 15.74 -16.84 22.38
C ILE A 7 16.48 -17.82 21.47
N GLN A 8 17.47 -18.53 22.00
CA GLN A 8 18.21 -19.55 21.27
C GLN A 8 17.28 -20.66 20.75
N PHE A 9 16.36 -21.14 21.59
CA PHE A 9 15.35 -22.13 21.19
C PHE A 9 14.50 -21.66 20.01
N VAL A 10 14.00 -20.40 20.05
CA VAL A 10 13.22 -19.82 18.95
C VAL A 10 14.02 -19.74 17.66
N GLN A 11 15.32 -19.40 17.75
CA GLN A 11 16.21 -19.33 16.58
C GLN A 11 16.52 -20.70 15.99
N GLU A 12 16.84 -21.70 16.82
CA GLU A 12 17.15 -23.05 16.38
C GLU A 12 15.95 -23.74 15.70
N HIS A 13 14.73 -23.40 16.13
CA HIS A 13 13.48 -23.97 15.61
C HIS A 13 12.73 -23.04 14.65
N ALA A 14 13.41 -22.01 14.12
CA ALA A 14 12.77 -20.98 13.27
C ALA A 14 12.09 -21.57 12.02
N ASP A 15 12.60 -22.68 11.47
CA ASP A 15 12.06 -23.33 10.28
C ASP A 15 11.16 -24.54 10.60
N ASP A 16 11.03 -24.93 11.88
CA ASP A 16 10.21 -26.07 12.28
C ASP A 16 8.71 -25.75 12.26
N ASP A 17 7.88 -26.72 11.95
CA ASP A 17 6.42 -26.57 11.98
C ASP A 17 5.93 -26.30 13.40
N PRO A 18 5.26 -25.15 13.67
CA PRO A 18 4.82 -24.80 15.03
C PRO A 18 3.88 -25.81 15.66
N GLY A 19 3.03 -26.48 14.85
CA GLY A 19 2.13 -27.53 15.33
C GLY A 19 2.89 -28.77 15.81
N ARG A 20 3.94 -29.17 15.09
CA ARG A 20 4.81 -30.28 15.52
C ARG A 20 5.60 -29.96 16.78
N LEU A 21 6.07 -28.72 16.92
CA LEU A 21 6.72 -28.26 18.15
C LEU A 21 5.79 -28.38 19.36
N LEU A 22 4.54 -27.94 19.22
CA LEU A 22 3.53 -28.04 20.28
C LEU A 22 3.26 -29.50 20.69
N LEU A 23 3.15 -30.41 19.73
CA LEU A 23 2.92 -31.84 19.98
C LEU A 23 4.08 -32.49 20.72
N SER A 24 5.29 -31.99 20.56
CA SER A 24 6.51 -32.52 21.17
C SER A 24 7.02 -31.68 22.35
N ALA A 25 6.19 -30.80 22.92
CA ALA A 25 6.58 -29.88 23.99
C ALA A 25 7.26 -30.56 25.20
N GLY A 26 6.88 -31.78 25.53
CA GLY A 26 7.51 -32.57 26.61
C GLY A 26 9.00 -32.86 26.45
N ARG A 27 9.57 -32.67 25.26
CA ARG A 27 11.01 -32.84 25.00
C ARG A 27 11.88 -31.71 25.55
N TRP A 28 11.27 -30.56 25.84
CA TRP A 28 11.98 -29.35 26.26
C TRP A 28 11.46 -28.84 27.63
N PRO A 29 11.76 -29.57 28.71
CA PRO A 29 11.37 -29.14 30.06
C PRO A 29 12.04 -27.80 30.39
N GLY A 30 11.22 -26.82 30.81
CA GLY A 30 11.70 -25.47 31.14
C GLY A 30 11.60 -24.45 30.00
N ILE A 31 11.19 -24.86 28.81
CA ILE A 31 10.87 -23.93 27.70
C ILE A 31 9.35 -23.81 27.56
N ASP A 32 8.83 -22.58 27.50
CA ASP A 32 7.44 -22.32 27.11
C ASP A 32 7.30 -22.52 25.58
N VAL A 33 7.13 -23.79 25.17
CA VAL A 33 7.01 -24.16 23.75
C VAL A 33 5.80 -23.53 23.08
N ARG A 34 4.72 -23.25 23.83
CA ARG A 34 3.52 -22.57 23.27
C ARG A 34 3.85 -21.14 22.87
N ARG A 35 4.53 -20.40 23.74
CA ARG A 35 5.00 -19.05 23.45
C ARG A 35 6.03 -19.06 22.31
N ALA A 36 6.97 -20.01 22.32
CA ALA A 36 7.98 -20.15 21.25
C ALA A 36 7.34 -20.41 19.88
N ALA A 37 6.38 -21.34 19.79
CA ALA A 37 5.67 -21.64 18.55
C ALA A 37 4.92 -20.41 17.99
N ARG A 38 4.27 -19.64 18.87
CA ARG A 38 3.61 -18.37 18.49
C ARG A 38 4.62 -17.35 17.95
N ILE A 39 5.76 -17.17 18.62
CA ILE A 39 6.81 -16.24 18.18
C ILE A 39 7.42 -16.69 16.84
N ILE A 40 7.69 -17.98 16.65
CA ILE A 40 8.20 -18.53 15.39
C ILE A 40 7.23 -18.22 14.24
N GLU A 41 5.93 -18.46 14.44
CA GLU A 41 4.92 -18.13 13.43
C GLU A 41 4.88 -16.63 13.12
N ALA A 42 4.89 -15.79 14.15
CA ALA A 42 4.91 -14.34 14.03
C ALA A 42 6.15 -13.85 13.27
N ARG A 43 7.34 -14.35 13.61
CA ARG A 43 8.60 -14.01 12.95
C ARG A 43 8.62 -14.38 11.46
N ARG A 44 8.03 -15.51 11.09
CA ARG A 44 7.90 -15.88 9.67
C ARG A 44 7.03 -14.88 8.89
N LYS A 45 5.91 -14.45 9.49
CA LYS A 45 5.00 -13.46 8.88
C LYS A 45 5.65 -12.11 8.67
N ILE A 46 6.54 -11.68 9.57
CA ILE A 46 7.17 -10.37 9.50
C ILE A 46 8.49 -10.34 8.74
N ARG A 47 9.09 -11.49 8.42
CA ARG A 47 10.43 -11.57 7.79
C ARG A 47 10.60 -10.64 6.61
N ASP A 48 9.66 -10.66 5.68
CA ASP A 48 9.68 -9.83 4.48
C ASP A 48 8.92 -8.50 4.67
N LYS A 49 8.01 -8.45 5.66
CA LYS A 49 7.18 -7.29 5.94
C LYS A 49 7.88 -6.24 6.79
N LEU A 50 8.65 -6.67 7.79
CA LEU A 50 9.37 -5.84 8.76
C LEU A 50 10.81 -6.40 8.98
N PRO A 51 11.67 -6.38 7.96
CA PRO A 51 12.99 -7.01 8.04
C PRO A 51 13.87 -6.42 9.16
N SER A 52 13.79 -5.12 9.43
CA SER A 52 14.55 -4.52 10.54
C SER A 52 14.09 -5.04 11.90
N TRP A 53 12.80 -5.25 12.13
CA TRP A 53 12.29 -5.84 13.36
C TRP A 53 12.61 -7.33 13.45
N HIS A 54 12.55 -8.04 12.32
CA HIS A 54 12.93 -9.45 12.25
C HIS A 54 14.38 -9.69 12.65
N ALA A 55 15.28 -8.71 12.47
CA ALA A 55 16.68 -8.79 12.88
C ALA A 55 16.86 -8.87 14.42
N HIS A 56 15.84 -8.53 15.21
CA HIS A 56 15.85 -8.57 16.67
C HIS A 56 15.18 -9.85 17.19
N PRO A 57 15.95 -10.87 17.60
CA PRO A 57 15.39 -12.15 18.06
C PRO A 57 14.70 -12.06 19.42
N GLU A 58 14.98 -11.04 20.20
CA GLU A 58 14.43 -10.77 21.52
C GLU A 58 13.00 -10.20 21.48
N LEU A 59 12.52 -9.75 20.31
CA LEU A 59 11.17 -9.22 20.18
C LEU A 59 10.11 -10.32 20.35
N ASP A 60 9.15 -10.06 21.23
CA ASP A 60 7.91 -10.83 21.36
C ASP A 60 6.78 -10.11 20.62
N TYR A 61 5.91 -10.88 20.01
CA TYR A 61 4.82 -10.34 19.20
C TYR A 61 3.47 -10.78 19.76
N PRO A 62 2.44 -9.94 19.63
CA PRO A 62 1.08 -10.31 20.02
C PRO A 62 0.52 -11.40 19.08
N ASP A 63 -0.74 -11.74 19.26
CA ASP A 63 -1.47 -12.63 18.37
C ASP A 63 -1.44 -12.14 16.90
N SER A 64 -1.76 -13.03 15.97
CA SER A 64 -1.52 -12.83 14.53
C SER A 64 -2.20 -11.59 13.92
N LEU A 65 -3.36 -11.16 14.42
CA LEU A 65 -4.15 -10.10 13.80
C LEU A 65 -3.45 -8.73 13.73
N PRO A 66 -2.83 -8.20 14.81
CA PRO A 66 -2.07 -6.95 14.72
C PRO A 66 -0.90 -7.02 13.76
N LEU A 67 -0.24 -8.18 13.66
CA LEU A 67 0.86 -8.40 12.72
C LEU A 67 0.41 -8.40 11.25
N GLU A 68 -0.77 -8.94 10.98
CA GLU A 68 -1.32 -8.95 9.62
C GLU A 68 -1.76 -7.55 9.18
N GLN A 69 -2.33 -6.77 10.10
CA GLN A 69 -2.88 -5.46 9.83
C GLN A 69 -1.87 -4.32 9.84
N CYS A 70 -0.72 -4.47 10.51
CA CYS A 70 0.29 -3.40 10.59
C CYS A 70 0.84 -3.03 9.21
N SER A 71 1.40 -1.84 9.09
CA SER A 71 2.12 -1.38 7.92
C SER A 71 3.36 -2.24 7.64
N SER A 72 3.77 -2.35 6.38
CA SER A 72 5.09 -2.87 6.04
C SER A 72 6.17 -1.83 6.35
N GLU A 73 7.41 -2.27 6.53
CA GLU A 73 8.55 -1.37 6.72
C GLU A 73 8.66 -0.36 5.56
N ALA A 74 8.45 -0.82 4.33
CA ALA A 74 8.51 0.05 3.15
C ALA A 74 7.48 1.18 3.21
N THR A 75 6.22 0.87 3.58
CA THR A 75 5.18 1.90 3.69
C THR A 75 5.36 2.79 4.92
N ALA A 76 5.87 2.24 6.03
CA ALA A 76 6.18 3.03 7.22
C ALA A 76 7.35 4.01 6.98
N ARG A 77 8.42 3.55 6.31
CA ARG A 77 9.54 4.43 5.89
C ARG A 77 9.11 5.53 4.92
N TYR A 78 8.14 5.25 4.05
CA TYR A 78 7.58 6.26 3.15
C TYR A 78 6.95 7.44 3.90
N LYS A 79 6.47 7.22 5.13
CA LYS A 79 5.85 8.24 5.97
C LYS A 79 6.87 9.13 6.72
N GLN A 80 8.11 8.70 6.89
CA GLN A 80 9.14 9.44 7.63
C GLN A 80 9.36 10.88 7.14
N PRO A 81 9.38 11.19 5.83
CA PRO A 81 9.59 12.55 5.34
C PRO A 81 8.50 13.55 5.75
N PHE A 82 7.33 13.09 6.22
CA PHE A 82 6.28 14.00 6.71
C PHE A 82 6.60 14.59 8.08
N VAL A 83 7.53 13.97 8.82
CA VAL A 83 8.02 14.48 10.11
C VAL A 83 9.15 15.45 9.87
N PRO A 84 9.07 16.72 10.34
CA PRO A 84 10.22 17.61 10.35
C PRO A 84 11.29 17.09 11.29
N ASP A 85 12.56 17.36 11.00
CA ASP A 85 13.66 16.92 11.84
C ASP A 85 13.54 17.55 13.24
N GLY A 86 13.57 16.72 14.27
CA GLY A 86 13.37 17.14 15.67
C GLY A 86 11.92 17.48 16.02
N GLY A 87 10.96 17.25 15.14
CA GLY A 87 9.56 17.60 15.34
C GLY A 87 8.88 16.81 16.46
N ARG A 88 7.76 17.33 16.95
CA ARG A 88 6.89 16.72 17.95
C ARG A 88 5.74 16.01 17.24
N ILE A 89 5.57 14.71 17.49
CA ILE A 89 4.58 13.89 16.78
C ILE A 89 3.65 13.14 17.73
N ALA A 90 2.45 12.82 17.26
CA ALA A 90 1.53 11.91 17.93
C ALA A 90 0.90 10.92 16.93
N ASP A 91 0.98 9.63 17.27
CA ASP A 91 0.19 8.57 16.63
C ASP A 91 -1.01 8.25 17.52
N LEU A 92 -2.22 8.56 17.04
CA LEU A 92 -3.45 8.44 17.83
C LEU A 92 -4.15 7.08 17.70
N THR A 93 -3.62 6.18 16.85
CA THR A 93 -4.20 4.87 16.51
C THR A 93 -3.12 3.82 16.38
N GLY A 94 -2.24 3.75 17.35
CA GLY A 94 -0.92 3.14 17.26
C GLY A 94 -0.84 1.68 16.82
N GLY A 95 -1.82 0.83 17.17
CA GLY A 95 -1.78 -0.59 16.82
C GLY A 95 -0.51 -1.28 17.31
N LEU A 96 0.18 -2.01 16.44
CA LEU A 96 1.48 -2.63 16.79
C LEU A 96 2.63 -1.62 16.92
N GLY A 97 2.41 -0.34 16.59
CA GLY A 97 3.41 0.71 16.72
C GLY A 97 4.38 0.87 15.55
N VAL A 98 4.21 0.14 14.45
CA VAL A 98 5.13 0.18 13.31
C VAL A 98 5.25 1.58 12.72
N ASP A 99 4.13 2.22 12.39
CA ASP A 99 4.14 3.57 11.82
C ASP A 99 4.71 4.58 12.82
N CYS A 100 4.30 4.51 14.09
CA CYS A 100 4.85 5.37 15.15
C CYS A 100 6.36 5.22 15.28
N TRP A 101 6.88 4.00 15.30
CA TRP A 101 8.31 3.72 15.36
C TRP A 101 9.07 4.40 14.23
N PHE A 102 8.64 4.20 12.97
CA PHE A 102 9.34 4.79 11.83
C PHE A 102 9.20 6.32 11.79
N LEU A 103 8.04 6.88 12.11
CA LEU A 103 7.86 8.33 12.23
C LEU A 103 8.77 8.93 13.30
N SER A 104 8.91 8.25 14.45
CA SER A 104 9.73 8.71 15.58
C SER A 104 11.22 8.85 15.25
N ARG A 105 11.71 8.17 14.21
CA ARG A 105 13.15 8.21 13.83
C ARG A 105 13.64 9.61 13.42
N LYS A 106 12.73 10.51 13.07
CA LYS A 106 13.01 11.92 12.77
C LYS A 106 12.54 12.88 13.86
N ALA A 107 11.71 12.39 14.78
CA ALA A 107 11.13 13.21 15.84
C ALA A 107 12.10 13.49 16.99
N GLY A 108 11.94 14.65 17.62
CA GLY A 108 12.54 14.98 18.91
C GLY A 108 11.65 14.58 20.08
N GLU A 109 10.34 14.45 19.85
CA GLU A 109 9.34 14.01 20.84
C GLU A 109 8.27 13.19 20.12
N ALA A 110 7.92 12.00 20.64
CA ALA A 110 6.95 11.11 20.03
C ALA A 110 5.99 10.53 21.05
N HIS A 111 4.69 10.61 20.75
CA HIS A 111 3.61 10.05 21.54
C HIS A 111 2.88 8.97 20.73
N TYR A 112 2.57 7.88 21.42
CA TYR A 112 1.87 6.74 20.86
C TYR A 112 0.63 6.45 21.72
N CYS A 113 -0.55 6.38 21.08
CA CYS A 113 -1.82 6.09 21.76
C CYS A 113 -2.42 4.80 21.21
N GLU A 114 -2.83 3.88 22.09
CA GLU A 114 -3.49 2.63 21.70
C GLU A 114 -4.57 2.27 22.74
N ARG A 115 -5.79 1.97 22.25
CA ARG A 115 -6.94 1.64 23.12
C ARG A 115 -6.81 0.29 23.80
N ASN A 116 -6.19 -0.68 23.15
CA ASN A 116 -5.93 -1.99 23.73
C ASN A 116 -4.69 -1.92 24.62
N GLU A 117 -4.90 -1.95 25.94
CA GLU A 117 -3.82 -1.84 26.93
C GLU A 117 -2.73 -2.90 26.74
N ALA A 118 -3.11 -4.16 26.44
CA ALA A 118 -2.13 -5.23 26.23
C ALA A 118 -1.29 -5.00 24.96
N LEU A 119 -1.89 -4.47 23.90
CA LEU A 119 -1.17 -4.10 22.69
C LEU A 119 -0.29 -2.88 22.90
N CYS A 120 -0.76 -1.89 23.67
CA CYS A 120 0.02 -0.73 24.08
C CYS A 120 1.28 -1.14 24.86
N GLU A 121 1.15 -2.06 25.81
CA GLU A 121 2.28 -2.58 26.58
C GLU A 121 3.27 -3.35 25.70
N THR A 122 2.75 -4.15 24.75
CA THR A 122 3.59 -4.87 23.78
C THR A 122 4.38 -3.89 22.91
N ALA A 123 3.71 -2.87 22.35
CA ALA A 123 4.37 -1.86 21.53
C ALA A 123 5.43 -1.08 22.31
N ARG A 124 5.14 -0.68 23.55
CA ARG A 124 6.10 -0.03 24.44
C ARG A 124 7.36 -0.88 24.63
N HIS A 125 7.18 -2.18 24.88
CA HIS A 125 8.30 -3.10 25.04
C HIS A 125 9.12 -3.23 23.76
N ILE A 126 8.46 -3.27 22.60
CA ILE A 126 9.13 -3.27 21.29
C ILE A 126 9.94 -1.99 21.12
N PHE A 127 9.39 -0.83 21.43
CA PHE A 127 10.09 0.45 21.35
C PHE A 127 11.32 0.50 22.25
N ASP A 128 11.22 0.01 23.49
CA ASP A 128 12.34 -0.04 24.45
C ASP A 128 13.50 -0.93 23.94
N ILE A 129 13.20 -1.99 23.17
CA ILE A 129 14.21 -2.87 22.59
C ILE A 129 14.86 -2.23 21.35
N LEU A 130 14.03 -1.62 20.49
CA LEU A 130 14.49 -1.10 19.21
C LEU A 130 15.18 0.27 19.30
N GLU A 131 14.97 1.02 20.41
CA GLU A 131 15.49 2.39 20.53
C GLU A 131 16.99 2.41 20.81
N ASP A 132 17.73 3.05 19.93
CA ASP A 132 19.20 3.18 19.96
C ASP A 132 19.69 4.62 20.23
N ARG A 133 18.78 5.59 20.39
CA ARG A 133 19.10 6.99 20.65
C ARG A 133 19.14 7.27 22.16
N PRO A 134 20.27 7.73 22.71
CA PRO A 134 20.37 8.03 24.13
C PRO A 134 19.37 9.09 24.58
N GLY A 135 18.58 8.76 25.60
CA GLY A 135 17.61 9.68 26.21
C GLY A 135 16.33 9.90 25.43
N PHE A 136 16.16 9.31 24.24
CA PHE A 136 14.89 9.36 23.51
C PHE A 136 13.98 8.20 23.95
N ARG A 137 12.70 8.48 24.04
CA ARG A 137 11.65 7.47 24.26
C ARG A 137 10.38 7.87 23.56
N ILE A 138 9.64 6.89 23.06
CA ILE A 138 8.26 7.06 22.61
C ILE A 138 7.36 6.97 23.85
N GLU A 139 6.67 8.06 24.17
CA GLU A 139 5.72 8.08 25.29
C GLU A 139 4.45 7.34 24.90
N SER A 140 4.16 6.23 25.60
CA SER A 140 3.01 5.37 25.31
C SER A 140 1.85 5.69 26.23
N HIS A 141 0.67 5.90 25.66
CA HIS A 141 -0.57 6.31 26.34
C HIS A 141 -1.65 5.26 26.06
N PRO A 142 -1.96 4.38 27.03
CA PRO A 142 -3.08 3.45 26.89
C PRO A 142 -4.40 4.23 26.92
N GLY A 143 -5.29 3.97 25.96
CA GLY A 143 -6.61 4.58 25.89
C GLY A 143 -6.92 5.25 24.56
N ASP A 144 -7.95 6.10 24.55
CA ASP A 144 -8.42 6.80 23.37
C ASP A 144 -7.50 7.97 22.97
N GLY A 145 -6.86 7.87 21.82
CA GLY A 145 -5.92 8.88 21.33
C GLY A 145 -6.54 10.27 21.13
N LEU A 146 -7.82 10.35 20.73
CA LEU A 146 -8.50 11.66 20.60
C LEU A 146 -8.78 12.28 21.97
N GLN A 147 -9.16 11.46 22.95
CA GLN A 147 -9.36 11.94 24.31
C GLN A 147 -8.04 12.44 24.92
N TRP A 148 -6.96 11.68 24.71
CA TRP A 148 -5.63 12.08 25.12
C TRP A 148 -5.18 13.38 24.43
N LEU A 149 -5.37 13.51 23.12
CA LEU A 149 -4.99 14.70 22.34
C LEU A 149 -5.67 15.97 22.86
N ARG A 150 -6.96 15.91 23.24
CA ARG A 150 -7.68 17.06 23.79
C ARG A 150 -7.03 17.59 25.07
N GLN A 151 -6.41 16.72 25.87
CA GLN A 151 -5.76 17.05 27.12
C GLN A 151 -4.27 17.37 26.96
N ALA A 152 -3.65 16.91 25.88
CA ALA A 152 -2.24 17.11 25.63
C ALA A 152 -1.91 18.59 25.48
N PRO A 153 -0.85 19.10 26.15
CA PRO A 153 -0.44 20.49 26.07
C PRO A 153 0.27 20.80 24.74
N GLY A 154 0.19 22.04 24.29
CA GLY A 154 0.93 22.55 23.13
C GLY A 154 0.41 22.06 21.79
N HIS A 155 1.25 22.21 20.78
CA HIS A 155 0.99 21.80 19.39
C HIS A 155 1.93 20.68 18.98
N PHE A 156 1.52 19.93 17.96
CA PHE A 156 2.32 18.90 17.31
C PHE A 156 2.74 19.36 15.91
N ASP A 157 3.88 18.89 15.42
CA ASP A 157 4.31 19.11 14.04
C ASP A 157 3.66 18.13 13.08
N LEU A 158 3.29 16.95 13.59
CA LEU A 158 2.51 15.96 12.84
C LEU A 158 1.63 15.14 13.79
N ILE A 159 0.34 15.05 13.44
CA ILE A 159 -0.56 14.02 14.01
C ILE A 159 -0.76 12.95 12.95
N TYR A 160 -0.58 11.69 13.33
CA TYR A 160 -0.82 10.52 12.49
C TYR A 160 -2.04 9.74 12.98
N LEU A 161 -2.82 9.22 12.01
CA LEU A 161 -3.95 8.32 12.27
C LEU A 161 -4.03 7.22 11.20
N ASP A 162 -4.35 6.01 11.65
CA ASP A 162 -4.77 4.88 10.83
C ASP A 162 -6.14 4.39 11.31
N PRO A 163 -7.26 5.06 10.92
CA PRO A 163 -8.58 4.73 11.42
C PRO A 163 -8.99 3.31 11.02
N ALA A 164 -9.32 2.48 12.01
CA ALA A 164 -9.78 1.12 11.78
C ALA A 164 -11.21 1.11 11.23
N ARG A 165 -11.52 0.21 10.31
CA ARG A 165 -12.89 0.04 9.82
C ARG A 165 -13.80 -0.47 10.94
N ARG A 166 -14.90 0.24 11.22
CA ARG A 166 -15.96 -0.25 12.12
C ARG A 166 -16.54 -1.54 11.52
N SER A 167 -16.34 -2.63 12.24
CA SER A 167 -16.54 -3.98 11.73
C SER A 167 -17.96 -4.28 11.22
N ARG A 168 -18.01 -5.20 10.23
CA ARG A 168 -19.06 -6.23 10.06
C ARG A 168 -20.31 -5.95 9.25
N THR A 169 -20.57 -4.78 8.75
CA THR A 169 -21.51 -4.69 7.64
C THR A 169 -20.77 -4.92 6.34
N ALA A 170 -21.12 -6.00 5.63
CA ALA A 170 -20.57 -6.33 4.31
C ALA A 170 -21.05 -5.33 3.24
N LYS A 171 -20.88 -4.02 3.50
CA LYS A 171 -21.08 -2.99 2.50
C LYS A 171 -20.01 -3.13 1.44
N ARG A 172 -20.41 -3.26 0.19
CA ARG A 172 -19.50 -3.36 -0.97
C ARG A 172 -18.70 -2.09 -1.24
N VAL A 173 -19.11 -0.96 -0.70
CA VAL A 173 -18.47 0.35 -0.92
C VAL A 173 -17.84 0.82 0.37
N TYR A 174 -16.54 1.19 0.29
CA TYR A 174 -15.80 1.81 1.38
C TYR A 174 -16.24 3.26 1.54
N ASP A 175 -16.61 3.65 2.77
CA ASP A 175 -16.82 5.04 3.16
C ASP A 175 -15.89 5.39 4.32
N ILE A 176 -15.26 6.57 4.28
CA ILE A 176 -14.35 7.04 5.33
C ILE A 176 -15.09 7.22 6.65
N SER A 177 -16.38 7.59 6.62
CA SER A 177 -17.24 7.70 7.81
C SER A 177 -17.52 6.34 8.50
N ASP A 178 -17.29 5.21 7.81
CA ASP A 178 -17.42 3.87 8.40
C ASP A 178 -16.18 3.47 9.23
N CYS A 179 -15.20 4.37 9.39
CA CYS A 179 -13.98 4.14 10.16
C CYS A 179 -14.07 4.69 11.59
N GLU A 180 -13.20 4.22 12.44
CA GLU A 180 -13.05 4.69 13.81
C GLU A 180 -11.57 4.99 14.11
N PRO A 181 -11.25 6.26 14.47
CA PRO A 181 -12.15 7.41 14.53
C PRO A 181 -12.70 7.81 13.15
N ASP A 182 -13.91 8.41 13.13
CA ASP A 182 -14.47 9.03 11.94
C ASP A 182 -13.69 10.31 11.62
N LEU A 183 -12.81 10.24 10.62
CA LEU A 183 -11.92 11.32 10.26
C LEU A 183 -12.68 12.61 9.86
N LEU A 184 -13.85 12.49 9.23
CA LEU A 184 -14.68 13.65 8.87
C LEU A 184 -15.19 14.38 10.11
N ALA A 185 -15.59 13.63 11.12
CA ALA A 185 -16.12 14.19 12.36
C ALA A 185 -15.03 14.85 13.21
N VAL A 186 -13.79 14.33 13.19
CA VAL A 186 -12.72 14.75 14.10
C VAL A 186 -11.69 15.69 13.48
N LYS A 187 -11.68 15.88 12.15
CA LYS A 187 -10.66 16.70 11.46
C LYS A 187 -10.51 18.11 12.02
N GLY A 188 -11.61 18.72 12.46
CA GLY A 188 -11.58 20.05 13.07
C GLY A 188 -10.78 20.07 14.39
N ASP A 189 -11.03 19.11 15.26
CA ASP A 189 -10.28 18.97 16.53
C ASP A 189 -8.79 18.71 16.28
N LEU A 190 -8.48 17.89 15.26
CA LEU A 190 -7.11 17.58 14.89
C LEU A 190 -6.36 18.80 14.39
N LEU A 191 -6.95 19.54 13.45
CA LEU A 191 -6.33 20.74 12.86
C LEU A 191 -6.28 21.92 13.83
N ALA A 192 -7.13 21.94 14.86
CA ALA A 192 -7.04 22.96 15.92
C ALA A 192 -5.81 22.75 16.83
N LYS A 193 -5.31 21.52 16.94
CA LYS A 193 -4.14 21.16 17.77
C LYS A 193 -2.85 21.09 16.96
N ASN A 194 -2.94 21.14 15.63
CA ASN A 194 -1.81 20.91 14.75
C ASN A 194 -2.00 21.56 13.37
N ASN A 195 -0.90 21.91 12.74
CA ASN A 195 -0.90 22.41 11.37
C ASN A 195 -0.95 21.28 10.33
N ARG A 196 -0.57 20.05 10.69
CA ARG A 196 -0.45 18.93 9.74
C ARG A 196 -0.98 17.62 10.34
N VAL A 197 -1.89 16.98 9.61
CA VAL A 197 -2.46 15.68 9.94
C VAL A 197 -2.22 14.74 8.78
N LEU A 198 -1.57 13.61 9.03
CA LEU A 198 -1.39 12.53 8.08
C LEU A 198 -2.33 11.38 8.43
N ALA A 199 -3.34 11.16 7.61
CA ALA A 199 -4.28 10.08 7.80
C ALA A 199 -4.07 8.97 6.76
N LYS A 200 -3.89 7.74 7.22
CA LYS A 200 -3.90 6.55 6.37
C LYS A 200 -5.35 6.15 6.12
N ILE A 201 -5.69 5.94 4.86
CA ILE A 201 -7.03 5.51 4.46
C ILE A 201 -6.93 4.29 3.54
N SER A 202 -8.01 3.54 3.46
CA SER A 202 -8.06 2.32 2.66
C SER A 202 -7.73 2.58 1.19
N PRO A 203 -6.96 1.70 0.52
CA PRO A 203 -6.76 1.77 -0.92
C PRO A 203 -8.07 1.63 -1.72
N MET A 204 -9.18 1.23 -1.09
CA MET A 204 -10.50 1.15 -1.71
C MET A 204 -11.24 2.49 -1.75
N ALA A 205 -10.79 3.52 -1.01
CA ALA A 205 -11.43 4.83 -0.99
C ALA A 205 -11.42 5.48 -2.39
N ASP A 206 -12.50 6.17 -2.75
CA ASP A 206 -12.57 6.96 -3.97
C ASP A 206 -11.80 8.27 -3.79
N ILE A 207 -10.78 8.50 -4.62
CA ILE A 207 -9.87 9.65 -4.49
C ILE A 207 -10.61 10.96 -4.73
N ALA A 208 -11.43 11.04 -5.78
CA ALA A 208 -12.15 12.27 -6.11
C ALA A 208 -13.14 12.65 -5.00
N ARG A 209 -13.90 11.66 -4.51
CA ARG A 209 -14.82 11.86 -3.38
C ARG A 209 -14.07 12.26 -2.11
N THR A 210 -12.92 11.62 -1.83
CA THR A 210 -12.08 11.96 -0.68
C THR A 210 -11.65 13.42 -0.72
N LEU A 211 -11.14 13.91 -1.85
CA LEU A 211 -10.69 15.30 -1.99
C LEU A 211 -11.85 16.30 -1.87
N VAL A 212 -13.08 15.93 -2.28
CA VAL A 212 -14.27 16.78 -2.06
C VAL A 212 -14.65 16.82 -0.56
N GLN A 213 -14.53 15.69 0.16
CA GLN A 213 -14.86 15.62 1.59
C GLN A 213 -13.82 16.31 2.48
N PHE A 214 -12.58 16.43 1.99
CA PHE A 214 -11.48 17.06 2.72
C PHE A 214 -10.87 18.23 1.92
N PRO A 215 -11.52 19.39 1.91
CA PRO A 215 -11.00 20.59 1.25
C PRO A 215 -9.69 21.10 1.87
N GLU A 216 -9.37 20.66 3.09
CA GLU A 216 -8.09 20.92 3.79
C GLU A 216 -6.95 20.02 3.27
N ALA A 217 -7.22 19.11 2.34
CA ALA A 217 -6.21 18.22 1.79
C ALA A 217 -5.17 18.99 0.99
N ARG A 218 -3.90 18.87 1.37
CA ARG A 218 -2.75 19.38 0.65
C ARG A 218 -2.22 18.37 -0.35
N GLU A 219 -2.12 17.10 0.08
CA GLU A 219 -1.63 16.00 -0.72
C GLU A 219 -2.46 14.74 -0.47
N LEU A 220 -2.66 13.96 -1.52
CA LEU A 220 -3.16 12.60 -1.42
C LEU A 220 -2.15 11.66 -2.11
N HIS A 221 -1.57 10.76 -1.33
CA HIS A 221 -0.58 9.81 -1.83
C HIS A 221 -1.23 8.46 -2.11
N VAL A 222 -0.95 7.90 -3.28
CA VAL A 222 -1.26 6.52 -3.62
C VAL A 222 0.04 5.73 -3.46
N VAL A 223 0.17 4.99 -2.37
CA VAL A 223 1.40 4.27 -2.03
C VAL A 223 1.28 2.82 -2.47
N ALA A 224 2.20 2.39 -3.33
CA ALA A 224 2.27 1.02 -3.83
C ALA A 224 3.66 0.43 -3.64
N THR A 225 3.70 -0.85 -3.40
CA THR A 225 4.93 -1.64 -3.32
C THR A 225 4.67 -3.05 -3.82
N GLY A 226 5.65 -3.64 -4.53
CA GLY A 226 5.50 -4.97 -5.12
C GLY A 226 4.36 -5.03 -6.16
N GLY A 227 4.10 -3.93 -6.86
CA GLY A 227 3.05 -3.84 -7.87
C GLY A 227 1.62 -3.82 -7.30
N GLU A 228 1.44 -3.54 -6.00
CA GLU A 228 0.13 -3.45 -5.35
C GLU A 228 -0.02 -2.13 -4.60
N VAL A 229 -1.21 -1.50 -4.70
CA VAL A 229 -1.57 -0.34 -3.88
C VAL A 229 -1.83 -0.83 -2.45
N LYS A 230 -1.01 -0.36 -1.52
CA LYS A 230 -1.08 -0.75 -0.11
C LYS A 230 -1.96 0.17 0.72
N GLU A 231 -1.84 1.46 0.51
CA GLU A 231 -2.56 2.47 1.29
C GLU A 231 -2.72 3.77 0.48
N LEU A 232 -3.66 4.60 0.88
CA LEU A 232 -3.70 6.00 0.54
C LEU A 232 -3.32 6.80 1.80
N LEU A 233 -2.53 7.86 1.61
CA LEU A 233 -2.21 8.81 2.68
C LEU A 233 -2.80 10.16 2.34
N LEU A 234 -3.57 10.70 3.24
CA LEU A 234 -4.18 12.03 3.12
C LEU A 234 -3.47 12.99 4.07
N LEU A 235 -2.75 13.95 3.51
CA LEU A 235 -2.12 15.03 4.26
C LEU A 235 -3.08 16.21 4.30
N LEU A 236 -3.59 16.52 5.49
CA LEU A 236 -4.37 17.71 5.77
C LEU A 236 -3.46 18.79 6.36
N GLU A 237 -3.66 20.03 5.96
CA GLU A 237 -2.96 21.18 6.53
C GLU A 237 -3.96 22.23 7.01
N ALA A 238 -3.71 22.79 8.20
CA ALA A 238 -4.47 23.92 8.71
C ALA A 238 -4.20 25.16 7.82
N GLY A 239 -5.24 25.90 7.52
CA GLY A 239 -5.15 27.12 6.71
C GLY A 239 -6.42 27.40 5.92
N ASP A 240 -6.32 28.25 4.93
CA ASP A 240 -7.44 28.59 4.06
C ASP A 240 -7.70 27.45 3.04
N PRO A 241 -8.81 26.72 3.18
CA PRO A 241 -9.18 25.67 2.22
C PRO A 241 -9.33 26.26 0.81
N GLY A 242 -8.63 25.70 -0.15
CA GLY A 242 -8.70 26.14 -1.55
C GLY A 242 -7.63 27.15 -1.98
N ARG A 243 -6.77 27.62 -1.07
CA ARG A 243 -5.64 28.52 -1.42
C ARG A 243 -4.63 27.85 -2.35
N THR A 244 -4.49 26.53 -2.28
CA THR A 244 -3.63 25.76 -3.19
C THR A 244 -4.34 24.47 -3.55
N ALA A 245 -4.45 24.16 -4.85
CA ALA A 245 -5.04 22.90 -5.30
C ALA A 245 -4.27 21.70 -4.71
N PRO A 246 -4.97 20.66 -4.24
CA PRO A 246 -4.32 19.47 -3.72
C PRO A 246 -3.49 18.78 -4.81
N GLN A 247 -2.44 18.08 -4.38
CA GLN A 247 -1.65 17.23 -5.27
C GLN A 247 -1.99 15.77 -5.05
N ILE A 248 -2.19 15.02 -6.14
CA ILE A 248 -2.21 13.56 -6.12
C ILE A 248 -0.80 13.09 -6.42
N ILE A 249 -0.24 12.28 -5.53
CA ILE A 249 1.13 11.77 -5.62
C ILE A 249 1.08 10.25 -5.67
N VAL A 250 1.53 9.68 -6.76
CA VAL A 250 1.72 8.24 -6.90
C VAL A 250 3.15 7.90 -6.51
N ALA A 251 3.31 7.05 -5.51
CA ALA A 251 4.58 6.48 -5.09
C ALA A 251 4.53 4.96 -5.30
N ASP A 252 5.37 4.44 -6.18
CA ASP A 252 5.33 3.05 -6.62
C ASP A 252 6.77 2.53 -6.76
N ASP A 253 7.21 1.73 -5.79
CA ASP A 253 8.56 1.15 -5.72
C ASP A 253 9.68 2.18 -6.02
N GLY A 254 9.65 3.33 -5.32
CA GLY A 254 10.62 4.41 -5.44
C GLY A 254 10.39 5.38 -6.62
N ARG A 255 9.48 5.09 -7.53
CA ARG A 255 9.06 6.00 -8.60
C ARG A 255 8.00 6.96 -8.08
N ARG A 256 8.06 8.21 -8.53
CA ARG A 256 7.08 9.25 -8.15
C ARG A 256 6.45 9.87 -9.40
N PHE A 257 5.11 9.99 -9.37
CA PHE A 257 4.34 10.73 -10.38
C PHE A 257 3.34 11.62 -9.65
N ALA A 258 3.39 12.94 -9.90
CA ALA A 258 2.55 13.91 -9.20
C ALA A 258 1.77 14.78 -10.20
N PHE A 259 0.54 15.15 -9.82
CA PHE A 259 -0.33 15.98 -10.63
C PHE A 259 -1.44 16.62 -9.77
N ALA A 260 -1.97 17.77 -10.20
CA ALA A 260 -3.18 18.31 -9.63
C ALA A 260 -4.43 17.62 -10.25
N PRO A 261 -5.53 17.43 -9.49
CA PRO A 261 -6.76 16.82 -10.03
C PRO A 261 -7.27 17.51 -11.31
N ALA A 262 -7.09 18.81 -11.43
CA ALA A 262 -7.50 19.57 -12.61
C ALA A 262 -6.66 19.30 -13.87
N ASP A 263 -5.43 18.79 -13.72
CA ASP A 263 -4.54 18.51 -14.85
C ASP A 263 -5.05 17.35 -15.69
N GLU A 264 -5.67 16.36 -15.07
CA GLU A 264 -6.15 15.16 -15.77
C GLU A 264 -7.23 15.48 -16.81
N PRO A 265 -8.34 16.16 -16.49
CA PRO A 265 -9.33 16.52 -17.49
C PRO A 265 -8.82 17.54 -18.53
N ALA A 266 -7.86 18.39 -18.17
CA ALA A 266 -7.28 19.40 -19.08
C ALA A 266 -6.26 18.81 -20.06
N ALA A 267 -5.72 17.62 -19.78
CA ALA A 267 -4.70 17.03 -20.64
C ALA A 267 -5.25 16.61 -22.00
N GLU A 268 -4.52 16.94 -23.07
CA GLU A 268 -4.83 16.47 -24.41
C GLU A 268 -4.48 15.01 -24.60
N VAL A 269 -5.35 14.26 -25.26
CA VAL A 269 -5.16 12.84 -25.55
C VAL A 269 -5.11 12.61 -27.04
N ARG A 270 -4.02 12.01 -27.48
CA ARG A 270 -3.94 11.43 -28.83
C ARG A 270 -4.40 9.96 -28.77
N TYR A 271 -5.34 9.59 -29.60
CA TYR A 271 -5.72 8.20 -29.78
C TYR A 271 -4.92 7.55 -30.91
N ALA A 272 -4.65 6.26 -30.78
CA ALA A 272 -3.89 5.51 -31.75
C ALA A 272 -4.79 5.09 -32.94
N ASP A 273 -4.36 5.37 -34.15
CA ASP A 273 -4.97 4.83 -35.38
C ASP A 273 -4.58 3.35 -35.60
N ALA A 274 -3.37 2.99 -35.18
CA ALA A 274 -2.83 1.63 -35.20
C ALA A 274 -1.91 1.39 -33.99
N LEU A 275 -1.66 0.11 -33.67
CA LEU A 275 -0.64 -0.24 -32.68
C LEU A 275 0.74 0.04 -33.25
N GLY A 276 1.56 0.76 -32.45
CA GLY A 276 3.00 0.90 -32.69
C GLY A 276 3.79 -0.29 -32.15
N ARG A 277 5.09 -0.22 -32.31
CA ARG A 277 6.04 -1.26 -31.90
C ARG A 277 6.04 -1.51 -30.36
N TYR A 278 5.77 -0.49 -29.56
CA TYR A 278 5.77 -0.57 -28.10
C TYR A 278 4.39 -0.35 -27.52
N LEU A 279 4.09 -1.13 -26.47
CA LEU A 279 2.87 -1.02 -25.71
C LEU A 279 3.19 -0.71 -24.24
N PHE A 280 2.44 0.21 -23.65
CA PHE A 280 2.67 0.70 -22.29
C PHE A 280 1.43 0.47 -21.43
N GLN A 281 1.63 -0.21 -20.31
CA GLN A 281 0.59 -0.48 -19.32
C GLN A 281 0.91 0.26 -18.02
N PRO A 282 0.11 1.24 -17.59
CA PRO A 282 0.30 1.94 -16.33
C PRO A 282 0.27 0.99 -15.13
N SER A 283 1.03 1.33 -14.10
CA SER A 283 1.00 0.60 -12.85
C SER A 283 -0.40 0.62 -12.19
N LYS A 284 -0.64 -0.28 -11.25
CA LYS A 284 -1.91 -0.30 -10.50
C LYS A 284 -2.10 1.01 -9.72
N ALA A 285 -1.03 1.61 -9.23
CA ALA A 285 -1.06 2.88 -8.50
C ALA A 285 -1.51 4.05 -9.38
N LEU A 286 -0.99 4.16 -10.60
CA LEU A 286 -1.44 5.17 -11.55
C LEU A 286 -2.90 4.98 -11.98
N ARG A 287 -3.31 3.74 -12.19
CA ARG A 287 -4.72 3.45 -12.49
C ARG A 287 -5.64 3.79 -11.33
N LYS A 288 -5.18 3.56 -10.08
CA LYS A 288 -5.89 3.98 -8.87
C LYS A 288 -5.98 5.50 -8.78
N ALA A 289 -4.91 6.21 -9.10
CA ALA A 289 -4.85 7.68 -9.10
C ALA A 289 -5.68 8.34 -10.22
N GLY A 290 -6.04 7.58 -11.27
CA GLY A 290 -6.85 8.09 -12.37
C GLY A 290 -6.08 8.92 -13.40
N ALA A 291 -4.74 8.85 -13.45
CA ALA A 291 -3.89 9.65 -14.35
C ALA A 291 -3.85 9.04 -15.76
N PHE A 292 -4.96 9.06 -16.50
CA PHE A 292 -5.05 8.38 -17.78
C PHE A 292 -4.72 9.28 -18.98
N ARG A 293 -5.26 10.50 -19.00
CA ARG A 293 -5.02 11.48 -20.07
C ARG A 293 -3.61 12.07 -19.94
N LEU A 294 -3.20 12.35 -18.73
CA LEU A 294 -1.87 12.87 -18.42
C LEU A 294 -0.74 11.97 -18.89
N LEU A 295 -0.92 10.63 -18.83
CA LEU A 295 0.09 9.70 -19.37
C LEU A 295 0.28 9.86 -20.87
N SER A 296 -0.82 10.04 -21.64
CA SER A 296 -0.72 10.34 -23.06
C SER A 296 0.05 11.65 -23.31
N ALA A 297 -0.35 12.72 -22.63
CA ALA A 297 0.25 14.04 -22.82
C ALA A 297 1.72 14.12 -22.36
N ARG A 298 2.04 13.64 -21.15
CA ARG A 298 3.39 13.78 -20.57
C ARG A 298 4.44 12.89 -21.22
N PHE A 299 4.03 11.71 -21.73
CA PHE A 299 4.95 10.76 -22.36
C PHE A 299 4.84 10.73 -23.89
N GLY A 300 4.01 11.58 -24.50
CA GLY A 300 3.83 11.64 -25.94
C GLY A 300 3.23 10.35 -26.54
N LEU A 301 2.48 9.59 -25.75
CA LEU A 301 1.95 8.29 -26.11
C LEU A 301 0.55 8.40 -26.70
N ALA A 302 0.22 7.54 -27.67
CA ALA A 302 -1.13 7.42 -28.18
C ALA A 302 -1.92 6.38 -27.34
N LYS A 303 -3.11 6.76 -26.86
CA LYS A 303 -3.99 5.89 -26.08
C LYS A 303 -4.82 5.00 -27.02
N LEU A 304 -5.00 3.71 -26.70
CA LEU A 304 -5.69 2.78 -27.60
C LEU A 304 -7.20 3.06 -27.71
N ALA A 305 -7.84 3.48 -26.64
CA ALA A 305 -9.25 3.89 -26.64
C ALA A 305 -9.60 4.66 -25.35
N PRO A 306 -10.73 5.38 -25.27
CA PRO A 306 -11.13 6.14 -24.08
C PRO A 306 -11.16 5.29 -22.80
N SER A 307 -11.71 4.09 -22.85
CA SER A 307 -11.79 3.17 -21.70
C SER A 307 -10.68 2.12 -21.64
N THR A 308 -9.75 2.14 -22.62
CA THR A 308 -8.58 1.26 -22.63
C THR A 308 -7.37 2.00 -22.10
N HIS A 309 -6.92 1.62 -20.89
CA HIS A 309 -5.76 2.24 -20.26
C HIS A 309 -4.46 1.53 -20.68
N LEU A 310 -4.27 1.44 -21.98
CA LEU A 310 -3.05 1.01 -22.65
C LEU A 310 -2.66 2.09 -23.66
N TYR A 311 -1.37 2.25 -23.84
CA TYR A 311 -0.79 3.28 -24.71
C TYR A 311 0.22 2.64 -25.66
N THR A 312 0.48 3.28 -26.79
CA THR A 312 1.41 2.77 -27.80
C THR A 312 2.29 3.86 -28.37
N SER A 313 3.45 3.46 -28.87
CA SER A 313 4.41 4.29 -29.60
C SER A 313 5.29 3.41 -30.49
N ASP A 314 5.85 3.98 -31.58
CA ASP A 314 6.85 3.31 -32.40
C ASP A 314 8.26 3.39 -31.83
N ALA A 315 8.49 4.32 -30.91
CA ALA A 315 9.76 4.47 -30.20
C ALA A 315 9.62 4.04 -28.73
N PRO A 316 10.71 3.55 -28.10
CA PRO A 316 10.73 3.30 -26.68
C PRO A 316 10.62 4.62 -25.91
N VAL A 317 9.95 4.60 -24.76
CA VAL A 317 9.81 5.76 -23.86
C VAL A 317 10.40 5.42 -22.51
N GLU A 318 11.44 6.15 -22.15
CA GLU A 318 12.11 5.96 -20.87
C GLU A 318 11.29 6.54 -19.72
N GLY A 319 11.45 5.94 -18.54
CA GLY A 319 10.82 6.45 -17.31
C GLY A 319 9.30 6.30 -17.26
N PHE A 320 8.68 5.57 -18.18
CA PHE A 320 7.23 5.32 -18.10
C PHE A 320 6.90 4.59 -16.78
N PRO A 321 5.96 5.11 -15.97
CA PRO A 321 5.67 4.54 -14.68
C PRO A 321 4.70 3.35 -14.78
N GLY A 322 5.19 2.24 -15.27
CA GLY A 322 4.43 1.03 -15.55
C GLY A 322 5.27 -0.04 -16.21
N LYS A 323 4.59 -0.91 -16.96
CA LYS A 323 5.23 -1.94 -17.79
C LYS A 323 5.31 -1.48 -19.23
N THR A 324 6.45 -1.74 -19.86
CA THR A 324 6.67 -1.54 -21.30
C THR A 324 6.84 -2.89 -21.95
N PHE A 325 6.20 -3.07 -23.09
CA PHE A 325 6.24 -4.30 -23.87
C PHE A 325 6.61 -3.98 -25.31
N GLU A 326 7.38 -4.86 -25.95
CA GLU A 326 7.58 -4.87 -27.39
C GLU A 326 6.50 -5.76 -28.04
N VAL A 327 5.76 -5.22 -29.00
CA VAL A 327 4.68 -5.93 -29.70
C VAL A 327 5.28 -6.89 -30.71
N GLU A 328 4.99 -8.17 -30.60
CA GLU A 328 5.42 -9.19 -31.56
C GLU A 328 4.33 -9.50 -32.61
N GLU A 329 3.06 -9.54 -32.18
CA GLU A 329 1.95 -9.91 -33.03
C GLU A 329 0.62 -9.36 -32.50
N VAL A 330 -0.28 -9.02 -33.42
CA VAL A 330 -1.64 -8.57 -33.13
C VAL A 330 -2.63 -9.44 -33.87
N LEU A 331 -3.55 -10.06 -33.14
CA LEU A 331 -4.58 -10.94 -33.68
C LEU A 331 -5.97 -10.37 -33.32
N GLY A 332 -6.90 -10.43 -34.28
CA GLY A 332 -8.31 -10.19 -33.98
C GLY A 332 -8.89 -11.30 -33.09
N TRP A 333 -9.82 -10.95 -32.22
CA TRP A 333 -10.52 -11.93 -31.40
C TRP A 333 -11.44 -12.81 -32.25
N SER A 334 -10.98 -14.01 -32.61
CA SER A 334 -11.70 -14.98 -33.42
C SER A 334 -11.47 -16.41 -32.86
N LYS A 335 -12.27 -17.37 -33.34
CA LYS A 335 -12.05 -18.80 -33.01
C LYS A 335 -10.73 -19.31 -33.57
N ASP A 336 -10.32 -18.84 -34.73
CA ASP A 336 -9.07 -19.26 -35.40
C ASP A 336 -7.86 -18.72 -34.64
N ALA A 337 -7.89 -17.44 -34.22
CA ALA A 337 -6.84 -16.86 -33.35
C ALA A 337 -6.71 -17.62 -32.02
N GLN A 338 -7.83 -18.00 -31.41
CA GLN A 338 -7.81 -18.79 -30.16
C GLN A 338 -7.14 -20.15 -30.38
N ARG A 339 -7.50 -20.89 -31.48
CA ARG A 339 -6.86 -22.16 -31.81
C ARG A 339 -5.38 -21.99 -32.12
N GLN A 340 -5.01 -20.98 -32.87
CA GLN A 340 -3.62 -20.66 -33.18
C GLN A 340 -2.79 -20.46 -31.92
N LEU A 341 -3.29 -19.69 -30.92
CA LEU A 341 -2.63 -19.47 -29.66
C LEU A 341 -2.48 -20.75 -28.84
N GLN A 342 -3.53 -21.59 -28.78
CA GLN A 342 -3.52 -22.87 -28.08
C GLN A 342 -2.46 -23.84 -28.63
N HIS A 343 -2.24 -23.84 -29.97
CA HIS A 343 -1.22 -24.68 -30.58
C HIS A 343 0.22 -24.15 -30.40
N ARG A 344 0.38 -22.83 -30.24
CA ARG A 344 1.70 -22.18 -30.20
C ARG A 344 2.27 -22.03 -28.80
N PHE A 345 1.40 -21.92 -27.79
CA PHE A 345 1.83 -21.56 -26.43
C PHE A 345 1.24 -22.52 -25.41
N GLU A 346 2.12 -23.14 -24.62
CA GLU A 346 1.73 -23.89 -23.42
C GLU A 346 1.51 -22.96 -22.22
N ARG A 347 2.27 -21.84 -22.16
CA ARG A 347 2.24 -20.86 -21.07
C ARG A 347 2.33 -19.43 -21.62
N LEU A 348 1.47 -18.55 -21.10
CA LEU A 348 1.47 -17.11 -21.33
C LEU A 348 1.09 -16.35 -20.08
N GLU A 349 1.78 -15.25 -19.81
CA GLU A 349 1.26 -14.26 -18.88
C GLU A 349 0.11 -13.51 -19.54
N MET A 350 -1.06 -13.49 -18.89
CA MET A 350 -2.27 -12.91 -19.51
C MET A 350 -2.78 -11.72 -18.72
N THR A 351 -3.25 -10.71 -19.44
CA THR A 351 -3.97 -9.57 -18.87
C THR A 351 -5.11 -9.15 -19.81
N ALA A 352 -6.31 -9.06 -19.29
CA ALA A 352 -7.48 -8.52 -20.00
C ALA A 352 -7.81 -7.13 -19.46
N LEU A 353 -7.86 -6.13 -20.33
CA LEU A 353 -8.15 -4.72 -20.01
C LEU A 353 -9.18 -4.18 -21.00
N ASN A 354 -10.32 -3.73 -20.52
CA ASN A 354 -11.44 -3.31 -21.37
C ASN A 354 -11.81 -4.38 -22.40
N PHE A 355 -11.96 -5.61 -21.94
CA PHE A 355 -12.26 -6.77 -22.77
C PHE A 355 -13.50 -7.49 -22.24
N PRO A 356 -14.30 -8.21 -23.05
CA PRO A 356 -15.52 -8.88 -22.59
C PRO A 356 -15.31 -9.98 -21.55
N LEU A 357 -14.12 -10.56 -21.49
CA LEU A 357 -13.70 -11.55 -20.50
C LEU A 357 -12.69 -10.90 -19.55
N ASP A 358 -12.76 -11.20 -18.29
CA ASP A 358 -11.66 -10.91 -17.36
C ASP A 358 -10.46 -11.84 -17.61
N THR A 359 -9.35 -11.59 -16.95
CA THR A 359 -8.11 -12.36 -17.15
C THR A 359 -8.28 -13.84 -16.85
N GLU A 360 -9.07 -14.20 -15.83
CA GLU A 360 -9.27 -15.59 -15.45
C GLU A 360 -10.18 -16.33 -16.44
N ALA A 361 -11.28 -15.70 -16.84
CA ALA A 361 -12.17 -16.22 -17.87
C ALA A 361 -11.45 -16.36 -19.24
N LEU A 362 -10.58 -15.41 -19.59
CA LEU A 362 -9.76 -15.48 -20.78
C LEU A 362 -8.79 -16.67 -20.72
N ARG A 363 -8.09 -16.86 -19.62
CA ARG A 363 -7.19 -18.00 -19.38
C ARG A 363 -7.92 -19.33 -19.50
N LYS A 364 -9.08 -19.44 -18.86
CA LYS A 364 -9.92 -20.64 -18.93
C LYS A 364 -10.42 -20.89 -20.37
N ARG A 365 -10.79 -19.84 -21.08
CA ARG A 365 -11.26 -19.92 -22.48
C ARG A 365 -10.18 -20.40 -23.45
N LEU A 366 -8.93 -19.92 -23.25
CA LEU A 366 -7.80 -20.29 -24.09
C LEU A 366 -7.18 -21.64 -23.66
N GLY A 367 -7.39 -22.10 -22.43
CA GLY A 367 -6.78 -23.34 -21.94
C GLY A 367 -5.25 -23.29 -21.86
N ILE A 368 -4.65 -22.09 -21.78
CA ILE A 368 -3.20 -21.88 -21.73
C ILE A 368 -2.81 -21.56 -20.28
N ALA A 369 -1.78 -22.24 -19.75
CA ALA A 369 -1.31 -22.01 -18.39
C ALA A 369 -0.69 -20.64 -18.22
N GLY A 370 -0.74 -20.11 -17.00
CA GLY A 370 -0.05 -18.86 -16.63
C GLY A 370 1.47 -19.03 -16.57
N GLY A 371 2.20 -17.92 -16.78
CA GLY A 371 3.67 -17.88 -16.78
C GLY A 371 4.28 -17.92 -18.19
N GLY A 372 5.61 -17.98 -18.25
CA GLY A 372 6.35 -17.91 -19.50
C GLY A 372 6.96 -16.52 -19.73
N SER A 373 7.70 -16.38 -20.83
CA SER A 373 8.44 -15.16 -21.16
C SER A 373 7.63 -14.17 -22.03
N ARG A 374 6.46 -14.58 -22.49
CA ARG A 374 5.58 -13.73 -23.32
C ARG A 374 4.30 -13.39 -22.61
N HIS A 375 3.77 -12.21 -22.97
CA HIS A 375 2.52 -11.69 -22.44
C HIS A 375 1.46 -11.66 -23.54
N LEU A 376 0.23 -12.02 -23.17
CA LEU A 376 -0.97 -11.83 -23.97
C LEU A 376 -1.80 -10.74 -23.33
N LEU A 377 -1.95 -9.62 -24.04
CA LEU A 377 -2.85 -8.54 -23.63
C LEU A 377 -4.09 -8.57 -24.51
N ALA A 378 -5.25 -8.76 -23.90
CA ALA A 378 -6.54 -8.71 -24.56
C ALA A 378 -7.23 -7.39 -24.29
N THR A 379 -7.64 -6.68 -25.35
CA THR A 379 -8.22 -5.35 -25.18
C THR A 379 -9.18 -4.98 -26.32
N THR A 380 -9.84 -3.84 -26.17
CA THR A 380 -10.75 -3.25 -27.18
C THR A 380 -10.16 -1.92 -27.64
N LEU A 381 -10.05 -1.76 -28.96
CA LEU A 381 -9.57 -0.54 -29.62
C LEU A 381 -10.65 0.54 -29.73
N TYR A 382 -10.28 1.69 -30.29
CA TYR A 382 -11.17 2.85 -30.47
C TYR A 382 -12.38 2.52 -31.37
N ASP A 383 -12.16 1.77 -32.43
CA ASP A 383 -13.19 1.28 -33.38
C ASP A 383 -14.06 0.13 -32.81
N LYS A 384 -13.88 -0.19 -31.53
CA LYS A 384 -14.52 -1.28 -30.78
C LYS A 384 -14.11 -2.69 -31.22
N SER A 385 -13.12 -2.82 -32.12
CA SER A 385 -12.53 -4.11 -32.43
C SER A 385 -11.83 -4.71 -31.21
N LYS A 386 -11.95 -6.01 -31.03
CA LYS A 386 -11.35 -6.78 -29.95
C LYS A 386 -10.11 -7.46 -30.46
N ILE A 387 -9.00 -7.23 -29.80
CA ILE A 387 -7.70 -7.74 -30.21
C ILE A 387 -6.98 -8.48 -29.09
N LEU A 388 -6.09 -9.36 -29.52
CA LEU A 388 -5.11 -10.07 -28.71
C LEU A 388 -3.73 -9.61 -29.15
N ILE A 389 -2.92 -9.16 -28.21
CA ILE A 389 -1.58 -8.64 -28.47
C ILE A 389 -0.58 -9.58 -27.81
N ILE A 390 0.26 -10.22 -28.60
CA ILE A 390 1.41 -10.99 -28.12
C ILE A 390 2.58 -10.04 -28.03
N CYS A 391 3.21 -10.00 -26.86
CA CYS A 391 4.32 -9.09 -26.61
C CYS A 391 5.34 -9.68 -25.64
N LYS A 392 6.54 -9.09 -25.66
CA LYS A 392 7.66 -9.39 -24.78
C LYS A 392 7.88 -8.19 -23.85
N GLN A 393 8.14 -8.45 -22.59
CA GLN A 393 8.52 -7.42 -21.60
C GLN A 393 10.02 -7.21 -21.59
#